data_67e7681178ec3fb5bddcb61c9898e50a
#
_entry.id   67e7681178ec3fb5bddcb61c9898e50a
#
_cell.length_a   1.000
_cell.length_b   1.000
_cell.length_c   1.000
_cell.angle_alpha   90.00
_cell.angle_beta   90.00
_cell.angle_gamma   90.00
#
_symmetry.space_group_name_H-M   'P 1'
#
loop_
_entity.id
_entity.type
_entity.pdbx_description
1 polymer ?
#
loop_
_entity_poly.entity_id
_entity_poly.type
_entity_poly.pdbx_seq_one_letter_code
_entity_poly.pdbx_strand_id
1 'polypeptide(L)'
;MCPIVEAIKTVVTESRLLVVRHLFTGPKGFNELWRESGINSKTLSLTLKFLEQQGIVKREILSTRPFTVHYSLTPSGLELKPALEAFGDWGSKWLPEFNGNKVIRQHVTITHKT
;
A
#
# COMPACT_ATOMS: atom_id res chain seq x y z
N MET A 1 -16.37 -17.68 7.76
CA MET A 1 -15.66 -16.46 7.42
C MET A 1 -14.54 -16.73 6.44
N CYS A 2 -14.48 -15.95 5.37
CA CYS A 2 -13.49 -16.18 4.30
C CYS A 2 -12.22 -15.42 4.61
N PRO A 3 -11.06 -16.09 4.72
CA PRO A 3 -9.79 -15.39 4.99
C PRO A 3 -9.44 -14.37 3.90
N ILE A 4 -9.80 -14.63 2.65
CA ILE A 4 -9.52 -13.70 1.56
C ILE A 4 -10.30 -12.39 1.77
N VAL A 5 -11.57 -12.50 2.11
CA VAL A 5 -12.41 -11.32 2.32
C VAL A 5 -11.93 -10.53 3.53
N GLU A 6 -11.55 -11.21 4.60
CA GLU A 6 -11.06 -10.53 5.80
C GLU A 6 -9.73 -9.83 5.54
N ALA A 7 -8.84 -10.45 4.78
CA ALA A 7 -7.59 -9.82 4.39
C ALA A 7 -7.85 -8.57 3.55
N ILE A 8 -8.77 -8.65 2.61
CA ILE A 8 -9.13 -7.52 1.76
C ILE A 8 -9.66 -6.36 2.60
N LYS A 9 -10.57 -6.64 3.53
CA LYS A 9 -11.11 -5.60 4.40
C LYS A 9 -10.04 -4.90 5.23
N THR A 10 -9.01 -5.63 5.61
CA THR A 10 -7.95 -5.09 6.47
C THR A 10 -6.94 -4.27 5.68
N VAL A 11 -6.54 -4.74 4.49
CA VAL A 11 -5.39 -4.18 3.78
C VAL A 11 -5.78 -3.35 2.56
N VAL A 12 -6.92 -3.67 1.94
CA VAL A 12 -7.21 -3.12 0.61
C VAL A 12 -7.96 -1.81 0.69
N THR A 13 -7.24 -0.74 0.95
CA THR A 13 -7.61 0.62 0.55
C THR A 13 -6.41 1.17 -0.19
N GLU A 14 -6.64 2.16 -1.02
CA GLU A 14 -5.54 2.76 -1.79
C GLU A 14 -4.43 3.23 -0.87
N SER A 15 -4.78 3.95 0.20
CA SER A 15 -3.79 4.50 1.13
C SER A 15 -2.98 3.40 1.81
N ARG A 16 -3.64 2.36 2.27
CA ARG A 16 -2.95 1.26 2.96
C ARG A 16 -2.01 0.51 2.03
N LEU A 17 -2.48 0.23 0.81
CA LEU A 17 -1.65 -0.46 -0.18
C LEU A 17 -0.44 0.37 -0.58
N LEU A 18 -0.63 1.68 -0.77
CA LEU A 18 0.48 2.56 -1.13
C LEU A 18 1.54 2.61 -0.02
N VAL A 19 1.12 2.72 1.24
CA VAL A 19 2.07 2.73 2.35
C VAL A 19 2.85 1.43 2.41
N VAL A 20 2.16 0.30 2.35
CA VAL A 20 2.83 -1.01 2.41
C VAL A 20 3.80 -1.14 1.24
N ARG A 21 3.38 -0.77 0.05
CA ARG A 21 4.22 -0.84 -1.14
C ARG A 21 5.50 -0.02 -0.99
N HIS A 22 5.38 1.21 -0.52
CA HIS A 22 6.56 2.06 -0.35
C HIS A 22 7.50 1.54 0.72
N LEU A 23 6.98 0.87 1.74
CA LEU A 23 7.81 0.33 2.80
C LEU A 23 8.52 -0.98 2.43
N PHE A 24 8.17 -1.60 1.29
CA PHE A 24 8.90 -2.78 0.84
C PHE A 24 10.37 -2.46 0.54
N THR A 25 10.69 -1.22 0.22
CA THR A 25 12.08 -0.84 -0.10
C THR A 25 12.90 -0.52 1.14
N GLY A 26 12.28 -0.49 2.32
CA GLY A 26 12.97 -0.26 3.58
C GLY A 26 12.26 0.75 4.46
N PRO A 27 12.78 0.97 5.66
CA PRO A 27 12.18 1.91 6.60
C PRO A 27 12.15 3.33 6.05
N LYS A 28 11.10 4.08 6.40
CA LYS A 28 10.95 5.46 5.94
C LYS A 28 10.33 6.32 7.04
N GLY A 29 10.69 7.59 7.02
CA GLY A 29 10.08 8.58 7.90
C GLY A 29 8.76 9.06 7.34
N PHE A 30 7.99 9.79 8.17
CA PHE A 30 6.68 10.29 7.78
C PHE A 30 6.75 11.21 6.56
N ASN A 31 7.69 12.17 6.57
CA ASN A 31 7.79 13.14 5.47
C ASN A 31 8.20 12.47 4.17
N GLU A 32 9.04 11.47 4.25
CA GLU A 32 9.46 10.69 3.09
C GLU A 32 8.28 9.95 2.48
N LEU A 33 7.49 9.27 3.32
CA LEU A 33 6.27 8.60 2.86
C LEU A 33 5.27 9.58 2.29
N TRP A 34 5.13 10.74 2.92
CA TRP A 34 4.22 11.76 2.46
C TRP A 34 4.57 12.24 1.04
N ARG A 35 5.85 12.53 0.82
CA ARG A 35 6.31 12.99 -0.50
C ARG A 35 6.15 11.91 -1.56
N GLU A 36 6.50 10.68 -1.22
CA GLU A 36 6.53 9.60 -2.21
C GLU A 36 5.15 9.06 -2.54
N SER A 37 4.27 9.00 -1.56
CA SER A 37 2.95 8.38 -1.76
C SER A 37 1.92 9.34 -2.35
N GLY A 38 2.08 10.63 -2.14
CA GLY A 38 1.07 11.60 -2.55
C GLY A 38 -0.18 11.61 -1.69
N ILE A 39 -0.19 10.85 -0.60
CA ILE A 39 -1.33 10.82 0.34
C ILE A 39 -1.28 12.07 1.19
N ASN A 40 -2.44 12.71 1.45
CA ASN A 40 -2.43 13.87 2.32
C ASN A 40 -2.03 13.48 3.74
N SER A 41 -1.50 14.44 4.49
CA SER A 41 -0.87 14.15 5.78
C SER A 41 -1.83 13.54 6.80
N LYS A 42 -3.08 14.00 6.80
CA LYS A 42 -4.06 13.47 7.73
C LYS A 42 -4.39 12.00 7.44
N THR A 43 -4.63 11.68 6.18
CA THR A 43 -4.91 10.31 5.76
C THR A 43 -3.71 9.42 6.01
N LEU A 44 -2.51 9.91 5.71
CA LEU A 44 -1.28 9.14 5.94
C LEU A 44 -1.12 8.81 7.43
N SER A 45 -1.33 9.80 8.29
CA SER A 45 -1.23 9.60 9.73
C SER A 45 -2.21 8.54 10.22
N LEU A 46 -3.45 8.61 9.77
CA LEU A 46 -4.48 7.63 10.16
C LEU A 46 -4.16 6.25 9.61
N THR A 47 -3.67 6.19 8.38
CA THR A 47 -3.31 4.92 7.74
C THR A 47 -2.17 4.23 8.47
N LEU A 48 -1.12 4.99 8.81
CA LEU A 48 0.02 4.44 9.55
C LEU A 48 -0.41 3.93 10.91
N LYS A 49 -1.26 4.69 11.60
CA LYS A 49 -1.76 4.28 12.89
C LYS A 49 -2.58 2.99 12.80
N PHE A 50 -3.43 2.88 11.79
CA PHE A 50 -4.22 1.67 11.58
C PHE A 50 -3.31 0.47 11.31
N LEU A 51 -2.35 0.61 10.39
CA LEU A 51 -1.44 -0.48 10.04
C LEU A 51 -0.58 -0.90 11.22
N GLU A 52 -0.20 0.06 12.05
CA GLU A 52 0.53 -0.23 13.28
C GLU A 52 -0.33 -1.03 14.26
N GLN A 53 -1.59 -0.66 14.42
CA GLN A 53 -2.53 -1.37 15.28
C GLN A 53 -2.77 -2.81 14.80
N GLN A 54 -2.73 -3.02 13.49
CA GLN A 54 -2.92 -4.34 12.90
C GLN A 54 -1.64 -5.19 12.91
N GLY A 55 -0.54 -4.63 13.38
CA GLY A 55 0.71 -5.37 13.42
C GLY A 55 1.39 -5.53 12.05
N ILE A 56 1.01 -4.71 11.07
CA ILE A 56 1.58 -4.75 9.72
C ILE A 56 2.78 -3.82 9.63
N VAL A 57 2.73 -2.70 10.33
CA VAL A 57 3.78 -1.69 10.35
C VAL A 57 4.22 -1.50 11.79
N LYS A 58 5.52 -1.27 11.99
CA LYS A 58 6.04 -0.87 13.29
C LYS A 58 6.62 0.53 13.19
N ARG A 59 6.51 1.25 14.29
CA ARG A 59 7.02 2.59 14.44
C ARG A 59 8.22 2.54 15.38
N GLU A 60 9.33 3.11 14.96
CA GLU A 60 10.57 3.02 15.70
C GLU A 60 11.17 4.41 15.89
N ILE A 61 11.49 4.76 17.13
CA ILE A 61 12.17 6.02 17.44
C ILE A 61 13.66 5.75 17.32
N LEU A 62 14.31 6.41 16.35
CA LEU A 62 15.74 6.22 16.09
C LEU A 62 16.59 7.16 16.91
N SER A 63 16.07 8.35 17.23
CA SER A 63 16.84 9.37 17.92
C SER A 63 15.87 10.34 18.59
N THR A 64 16.30 10.92 19.73
CA THR A 64 15.53 11.95 20.42
C THR A 64 16.08 13.34 20.14
N ARG A 65 17.28 13.45 19.52
CA ARG A 65 17.92 14.73 19.22
C ARG A 65 18.66 14.65 17.88
N PRO A 66 18.02 15.05 16.76
CA PRO A 66 16.62 15.44 16.63
C PRO A 66 15.69 14.25 16.78
N PHE A 67 14.43 14.51 17.06
CA PHE A 67 13.45 13.45 17.20
C PHE A 67 13.23 12.82 15.82
N THR A 68 13.60 11.56 15.68
CA THR A 68 13.56 10.84 14.41
C THR A 68 12.79 9.55 14.59
N VAL A 69 11.76 9.38 13.77
CA VAL A 69 10.92 8.19 13.80
C VAL A 69 10.88 7.60 12.39
N HIS A 70 11.04 6.28 12.32
CA HIS A 70 10.87 5.55 11.07
C HIS A 70 9.77 4.52 11.21
N TYR A 71 9.11 4.27 10.09
CA TYR A 71 8.11 3.22 9.96
C TYR A 71 8.70 2.12 9.09
N SER A 72 8.43 0.88 9.45
CA SER A 72 8.91 -0.28 8.67
C SER A 72 7.87 -1.39 8.75
N LEU A 73 7.99 -2.35 7.83
CA LEU A 73 7.08 -3.49 7.82
C LEU A 73 7.52 -4.51 8.86
N THR A 74 6.53 -5.07 9.55
CA THR A 74 6.75 -6.23 10.41
C THR A 74 6.87 -7.48 9.54
N PRO A 75 7.25 -8.64 10.09
CA PRO A 75 7.19 -9.89 9.31
C PRO A 75 5.84 -10.12 8.64
N SER A 76 4.74 -9.80 9.33
CA SER A 76 3.40 -9.91 8.73
C SER A 76 3.26 -9.00 7.51
N GLY A 77 3.76 -7.75 7.62
CA GLY A 77 3.71 -6.83 6.49
C GLY A 77 4.56 -7.28 5.32
N LEU A 78 5.75 -7.82 5.61
CA LEU A 78 6.63 -8.32 4.56
C LEU A 78 6.02 -9.49 3.80
N GLU A 79 5.22 -10.30 4.45
CA GLU A 79 4.58 -11.44 3.80
C GLU A 79 3.47 -11.02 2.85
N LEU A 80 3.06 -9.76 2.87
CA LEU A 80 2.10 -9.25 1.88
C LEU A 80 2.74 -9.05 0.51
N LYS A 81 4.07 -9.04 0.43
CA LYS A 81 4.73 -8.74 -0.83
C LYS A 81 4.34 -9.67 -1.98
N PRO A 82 4.36 -11.00 -1.80
CA PRO A 82 3.95 -11.89 -2.89
C PRO A 82 2.51 -11.65 -3.35
N ALA A 83 1.61 -11.36 -2.41
CA ALA A 83 0.21 -11.11 -2.75
C ALA A 83 0.07 -9.84 -3.59
N LEU A 84 0.76 -8.77 -3.20
CA LEU A 84 0.70 -7.50 -3.94
C LEU A 84 1.38 -7.62 -5.28
N GLU A 85 2.48 -8.37 -5.38
CA GLU A 85 3.13 -8.63 -6.66
C GLU A 85 2.21 -9.38 -7.60
N ALA A 86 1.47 -10.35 -7.08
CA ALA A 86 0.51 -11.10 -7.90
C ALA A 86 -0.60 -10.20 -8.42
N PHE A 87 -1.11 -9.28 -7.59
CA PHE A 87 -2.08 -8.30 -8.04
C PHE A 87 -1.50 -7.39 -9.12
N GLY A 88 -0.27 -6.93 -8.92
CA GLY A 88 0.41 -6.07 -9.89
C GLY A 88 0.60 -6.77 -11.23
N ASP A 89 1.00 -8.03 -11.20
CA ASP A 89 1.17 -8.83 -12.41
C ASP A 89 -0.15 -9.00 -13.14
N TRP A 90 -1.20 -9.31 -12.40
CA TRP A 90 -2.53 -9.43 -12.99
C TRP A 90 -2.97 -8.12 -13.63
N GLY A 91 -2.77 -7.01 -12.91
CA GLY A 91 -3.14 -5.70 -13.41
C GLY A 91 -2.40 -5.31 -14.66
N SER A 92 -1.08 -5.54 -14.68
CA SER A 92 -0.25 -5.24 -15.85
C SER A 92 -0.65 -6.06 -17.07
N LYS A 93 -1.06 -7.29 -16.83
CA LYS A 93 -1.41 -8.21 -17.91
C LYS A 93 -2.79 -7.95 -18.49
N TRP A 94 -3.76 -7.66 -17.63
CA TRP A 94 -5.16 -7.67 -18.02
C TRP A 94 -5.82 -6.30 -18.09
N LEU A 95 -5.27 -5.28 -17.40
CA LEU A 95 -5.86 -3.95 -17.46
C LEU A 95 -5.30 -3.21 -18.68
N PRO A 96 -6.16 -2.67 -19.55
CA PRO A 96 -5.70 -2.08 -20.83
C PRO A 96 -4.70 -0.96 -20.66
N GLU A 97 -4.84 -0.13 -19.63
CA GLU A 97 -3.95 1.02 -19.43
C GLU A 97 -2.53 0.64 -19.08
N PHE A 98 -2.30 -0.63 -18.69
CA PHE A 98 -0.97 -1.09 -18.33
C PHE A 98 -0.39 -2.09 -19.34
N ASN A 99 -1.22 -2.57 -20.29
CA ASN A 99 -0.72 -3.51 -21.30
C ASN A 99 -0.70 -2.88 -22.70
N GLY A 100 -0.82 -1.57 -22.78
CA GLY A 100 -0.74 -0.86 -24.03
C GLY A 100 -2.07 -0.58 -24.71
N ASN A 101 -3.18 -0.96 -24.11
CA ASN A 101 -4.50 -0.80 -24.69
C ASN A 101 -5.34 0.24 -23.99
N LYS A 102 -4.75 1.39 -23.73
CA LYS A 102 -5.43 2.43 -22.95
C LYS A 102 -6.75 2.88 -23.54
N VAL A 103 -6.85 2.86 -24.85
CA VAL A 103 -8.06 3.31 -25.54
C VAL A 103 -9.26 2.46 -25.14
N ILE A 104 -9.06 1.19 -24.96
CA ILE A 104 -10.15 0.26 -24.67
C ILE A 104 -10.82 0.58 -23.34
N ARG A 105 -10.06 1.04 -22.38
CA ARG A 105 -10.60 1.32 -21.05
C ARG A 105 -11.69 2.36 -21.07
N GLN A 106 -11.64 3.27 -21.99
CA GLN A 106 -12.63 4.34 -22.06
C GLN A 106 -14.02 3.84 -22.38
N HIS A 107 -14.13 2.66 -22.92
CA HIS A 107 -15.40 2.10 -23.33
C HIS A 107 -15.91 1.08 -22.36
N VAL A 108 -15.08 0.62 -21.63
CA VAL A 108 -15.41 -0.45 -20.74
C VAL A 108 -15.93 0.08 -19.43
N THR A 109 -16.09 0.42 -19.74
CA THR A 109 -16.27 0.40 -18.82
C THR A 109 -16.86 -0.19 -18.34
N ILE A 110 -16.56 -0.52 -18.94
CA ILE A 110 -16.73 -1.29 -18.87
C ILE A 110 -16.58 -2.04 -18.60
N THR A 111 -16.71 -2.12 -18.80
CA THR A 111 -16.62 -2.98 -18.82
C THR A 111 -16.18 -3.52 -18.41
N HIS A 112 -16.09 -3.28 -18.04
CA HIS A 112 -15.75 -3.78 -17.93
C HIS A 112 -15.58 -4.32 -17.52
N LYS A 113 -15.48 -4.17 -17.22
CA LYS A 113 -15.52 -4.65 -17.11
C LYS A 113 -15.40 -5.47 -17.03
N THR A 114 -15.26 -5.45 -17.01
CA THR A 114 -15.35 -6.23 -17.18
C THR A 114 -15.44 -6.48 -17.19
#